data_cfe4909585a3e6b0a05e6b51f9f4e560
#
_entry.id   cfe4909585a3e6b0a05e6b51f9f4e560
#
_cell.length_a   1.000
_cell.length_b   1.000
_cell.length_c   1.000
_cell.angle_alpha   90.00
_cell.angle_beta   90.00
_cell.angle_gamma   90.00
#
_symmetry.space_group_name_H-M   'P 1'
#
loop_
_entity.id
_entity.type
_entity.pdbx_description
1 polymer ?
#
loop_
_entity_poly.entity_id
_entity_poly.type
_entity_poly.pdbx_seq_one_letter_code
_entity_poly.pdbx_strand_id
1 'polypeptide(L)'
;MAEGAPEPIWSPGPIRRQTANIRRFIDLVRNELDPGIYGYPDLHRISLEHPRQFWRAVWDFCGVVGTPGDTVVEDFDRFPGARWFPDAKLNFAENLLRHRDEQAALLFRSET
;
A
#
# COMPACT_ATOMS: atom_id res chain seq x y z
N MET A 1 35.19 8.96 0.92
CA MET A 1 34.53 8.91 -0.40
C MET A 1 33.26 8.09 -0.22
N ALA A 2 32.12 8.71 -0.42
CA ALA A 2 30.86 7.95 -0.38
C ALA A 2 30.85 7.05 -1.62
N GLU A 3 30.90 5.74 -1.43
CA GLU A 3 30.61 4.79 -2.50
C GLU A 3 29.19 5.10 -2.98
N GLY A 4 29.06 5.51 -4.23
CA GLY A 4 27.76 5.77 -4.83
C GLY A 4 26.92 4.52 -4.76
N ALA A 5 25.63 4.66 -4.43
CA ALA A 5 24.71 3.53 -4.42
C ALA A 5 24.83 2.77 -5.77
N PRO A 6 24.86 1.44 -5.73
CA PRO A 6 25.02 0.64 -6.96
C PRO A 6 23.90 0.97 -7.96
N GLU A 7 24.28 1.12 -9.22
CA GLU A 7 23.33 1.41 -10.28
C GLU A 7 22.32 0.24 -10.40
N PRO A 8 21.00 0.51 -10.48
CA PRO A 8 20.01 -0.55 -10.55
C PRO A 8 20.16 -1.35 -11.85
N ILE A 9 20.13 -2.68 -11.75
CA ILE A 9 20.22 -3.60 -12.88
C ILE A 9 19.09 -3.37 -13.89
N TRP A 10 17.93 -2.92 -13.42
CA TRP A 10 16.76 -2.59 -14.23
C TRP A 10 15.99 -1.44 -13.64
N SER A 11 15.32 -0.67 -14.49
CA SER A 11 14.48 0.45 -14.10
C SER A 11 13.25 0.52 -15.01
N PRO A 12 12.03 0.74 -14.45
CA PRO A 12 10.83 0.85 -15.25
C PRO A 12 10.86 2.07 -16.17
N GLY A 13 10.33 1.92 -17.38
CA GLY A 13 10.18 3.03 -18.32
C GLY A 13 9.25 4.14 -17.82
N PRO A 14 9.28 5.33 -18.44
CA PRO A 14 8.53 6.51 -17.98
C PRO A 14 7.02 6.27 -17.88
N ILE A 15 6.41 5.64 -18.87
CA ILE A 15 4.97 5.34 -18.88
C ILE A 15 4.60 4.46 -17.69
N ARG A 16 5.36 3.38 -17.45
CA ARG A 16 5.10 2.46 -16.33
C ARG A 16 5.22 3.14 -14.98
N ARG A 17 6.17 4.07 -14.82
CA ARG A 17 6.30 4.88 -13.61
C ARG A 17 5.10 5.79 -13.38
N GLN A 18 4.62 6.45 -14.44
CA GLN A 18 3.49 7.40 -14.35
C GLN A 18 2.15 6.71 -14.08
N THR A 19 1.94 5.50 -14.63
CA THR A 19 0.68 4.75 -14.49
C THR A 19 0.67 3.79 -13.30
N ALA A 20 1.76 3.66 -12.56
CA ALA A 20 1.84 2.79 -11.39
C ALA A 20 0.91 3.27 -10.27
N ASN A 21 0.26 2.32 -9.59
CA ASN A 21 -0.63 2.62 -8.46
C ASN A 21 0.06 3.39 -7.34
N ILE A 22 1.35 3.13 -7.11
CA ILE A 22 2.14 3.88 -6.12
C ILE A 22 2.16 5.38 -6.42
N ARG A 23 2.17 5.78 -7.69
CA ARG A 23 2.11 7.20 -8.08
C ARG A 23 0.78 7.83 -7.67
N ARG A 24 -0.32 7.15 -7.97
CA ARG A 24 -1.66 7.59 -7.57
C ARG A 24 -1.80 7.69 -6.06
N PHE A 25 -1.22 6.74 -5.33
CA PHE A 25 -1.23 6.76 -3.87
C PHE A 25 -0.39 7.91 -3.30
N ILE A 26 0.80 8.19 -3.86
CA ILE A 26 1.62 9.35 -3.50
C ILE A 26 0.83 10.65 -3.69
N ASP A 27 0.13 10.80 -4.81
CA ASP A 27 -0.68 11.99 -5.09
C ASP A 27 -1.83 12.15 -4.09
N LEU A 28 -2.49 11.04 -3.70
CA LEU A 28 -3.52 11.04 -2.66
C LEU A 28 -2.95 11.47 -1.31
N VAL A 29 -1.88 10.84 -0.85
CA VAL A 29 -1.26 11.14 0.46
C VAL A 29 -0.72 12.58 0.50
N ARG A 30 -0.18 13.07 -0.61
CA ARG A 30 0.23 14.48 -0.76
C ARG A 30 -0.93 15.44 -0.55
N ASN A 31 -2.07 15.15 -1.13
CA ASN A 31 -3.24 16.02 -1.06
C ASN A 31 -3.93 15.98 0.30
N GLU A 32 -3.93 14.82 0.97
CA GLU A 32 -4.70 14.61 2.19
C GLU A 32 -3.90 14.75 3.48
N LEU A 33 -2.61 14.40 3.47
CA LEU A 33 -1.78 14.34 4.68
C LEU A 33 -0.64 15.34 4.70
N ASP A 34 0.19 15.39 3.67
CA ASP A 34 1.38 16.24 3.66
C ASP A 34 1.76 16.67 2.23
N PRO A 35 1.62 17.96 1.89
CA PRO A 35 1.97 18.48 0.56
C PRO A 35 3.47 18.36 0.23
N GLY A 36 4.33 18.07 1.21
CA GLY A 36 5.77 17.86 1.03
C GLY A 36 6.16 16.47 0.49
N ILE A 37 5.21 15.63 0.12
CA ILE A 37 5.48 14.28 -0.39
C ILE A 37 5.64 14.31 -1.92
N TYR A 38 6.84 14.00 -2.41
CA TYR A 38 7.14 13.98 -3.84
C TYR A 38 7.54 12.60 -4.38
N GLY A 39 7.94 11.67 -3.51
CA GLY A 39 8.41 10.37 -3.92
C GLY A 39 8.31 9.29 -2.85
N TYR A 40 8.83 8.12 -3.17
CA TYR A 40 8.81 6.98 -2.26
C TYR A 40 9.51 7.23 -0.92
N PRO A 41 10.67 7.91 -0.85
CA PRO A 41 11.31 8.17 0.44
C PRO A 41 10.43 8.99 1.39
N ASP A 42 9.70 10.00 0.88
CA ASP A 42 8.77 10.79 1.68
C ASP A 42 7.58 9.95 2.13
N LEU A 43 7.04 9.13 1.22
CA LEU A 43 5.94 8.21 1.53
C LEU A 43 6.34 7.23 2.64
N HIS A 44 7.55 6.67 2.59
CA HIS A 44 8.08 5.80 3.63
C HIS A 44 8.21 6.55 4.97
N ARG A 45 8.76 7.76 4.96
CA ARG A 45 8.85 8.60 6.16
C ARG A 45 7.47 8.81 6.80
N ILE A 46 6.46 9.18 6.02
CA ILE A 46 5.08 9.37 6.53
C ILE A 46 4.50 8.08 7.11
N SER A 47 4.80 6.93 6.56
CA SER A 47 4.33 5.65 7.11
C SER A 47 4.86 5.37 8.53
N LEU A 48 6.00 5.94 8.89
CA LEU A 48 6.62 5.81 10.22
C LEU A 48 6.19 6.94 11.17
N GLU A 49 6.11 8.17 10.68
CA GLU A 49 5.76 9.35 11.50
C GLU A 49 4.26 9.45 11.78
N HIS A 50 3.43 9.05 10.80
CA HIS A 50 1.97 9.13 10.86
C HIS A 50 1.30 7.78 10.50
N PRO A 51 1.62 6.68 11.22
CA PRO A 51 1.18 5.34 10.83
C PRO A 51 -0.34 5.18 10.79
N ARG A 52 -1.07 5.84 11.68
CA ARG A 52 -2.54 5.73 11.72
C ARG A 52 -3.17 6.32 10.46
N GLN A 53 -2.77 7.53 10.09
CA GLN A 53 -3.29 8.21 8.90
C GLN A 53 -2.86 7.49 7.62
N PHE A 54 -1.59 7.06 7.56
CA PHE A 54 -1.04 6.35 6.42
C PHE A 54 -1.80 5.03 6.15
N TRP A 55 -1.95 4.18 7.16
CA TRP A 55 -2.60 2.87 6.97
C TRP A 55 -4.11 2.99 6.78
N ARG A 56 -4.74 4.05 7.30
CA ARG A 56 -6.12 4.37 6.96
C ARG A 56 -6.24 4.75 5.48
N ALA A 57 -5.35 5.59 4.97
CA ALA A 57 -5.31 5.94 3.55
C ALA A 57 -5.05 4.72 2.66
N VAL A 58 -4.21 3.77 3.10
CA VAL A 58 -4.01 2.49 2.38
C VAL A 58 -5.31 1.68 2.33
N TRP A 59 -6.03 1.55 3.43
CA TRP A 59 -7.33 0.86 3.48
C TRP A 59 -8.30 1.42 2.45
N ASP A 60 -8.47 2.73 2.46
CA ASP A 60 -9.41 3.42 1.59
C ASP A 60 -8.97 3.38 0.12
N PHE A 61 -7.69 3.63 -0.17
CA PHE A 61 -7.12 3.58 -1.52
C PHE A 61 -7.20 2.19 -2.16
N CYS A 62 -6.94 1.15 -1.39
CA CYS A 62 -7.03 -0.23 -1.86
C CYS A 62 -8.47 -0.73 -1.98
N GLY A 63 -9.45 0.04 -1.52
CA GLY A 63 -10.86 -0.31 -1.57
C GLY A 63 -11.17 -1.58 -0.79
N VAL A 64 -10.63 -1.70 0.43
CA VAL A 64 -10.88 -2.87 1.28
C VAL A 64 -12.37 -2.95 1.61
N VAL A 65 -13.00 -4.07 1.27
CA VAL A 65 -14.42 -4.34 1.56
C VAL A 65 -14.54 -4.78 3.01
N GLY A 66 -15.18 -3.95 3.84
CA GLY A 66 -15.35 -4.19 5.26
C GLY A 66 -15.46 -2.90 6.07
N THR A 67 -15.54 -3.03 7.37
CA THR A 67 -15.55 -1.91 8.32
C THR A 67 -14.21 -1.85 9.02
N PRO A 68 -13.43 -0.77 8.87
CA PRO A 68 -12.08 -0.68 9.47
C PRO A 68 -12.08 -0.52 10.99
N GLY A 69 -13.20 -0.06 11.58
CA GLY A 69 -13.26 0.36 12.97
C GLY A 69 -12.65 1.74 13.20
N ASP A 70 -12.60 2.17 14.45
CA ASP A 70 -12.11 3.50 14.82
C ASP A 70 -10.59 3.50 15.08
N THR A 71 -10.05 2.35 15.49
CA THR A 71 -8.63 2.20 15.82
C THR A 71 -7.85 1.59 14.65
N VAL A 72 -6.85 2.30 14.14
CA VAL A 72 -5.98 1.78 13.07
C VAL A 72 -4.87 0.89 13.63
N VAL A 73 -4.21 1.31 14.69
CA VAL A 73 -3.15 0.53 15.34
C VAL A 73 -3.07 0.78 16.83
N GLU A 74 -2.86 -0.28 17.59
CA GLU A 74 -2.49 -0.27 19.01
C GLU A 74 -1.08 -0.84 19.17
N ASP A 75 -0.36 -0.36 20.18
CA ASP A 75 0.99 -0.85 20.52
C ASP A 75 1.96 -0.84 19.33
N PHE A 76 1.94 0.24 18.51
CA PHE A 76 2.75 0.36 17.28
C PHE A 76 4.23 0.07 17.50
N ASP A 77 4.78 0.47 18.64
CA ASP A 77 6.20 0.32 18.99
C ASP A 77 6.57 -1.08 19.50
N ARG A 78 5.59 -1.98 19.65
CA ARG A 78 5.83 -3.34 20.12
C ARG A 78 6.06 -4.29 18.95
N PHE A 79 7.18 -5.04 19.01
CA PHE A 79 7.48 -6.11 18.06
C PHE A 79 8.00 -7.36 18.79
N PRO A 80 7.30 -8.49 18.74
CA PRO A 80 5.91 -8.66 18.26
C PRO A 80 4.90 -8.05 19.24
N GLY A 81 3.70 -7.70 18.76
CA GLY A 81 2.63 -7.25 19.64
C GLY A 81 1.79 -6.07 19.11
N ALA A 82 2.23 -5.38 18.07
CA ALA A 82 1.38 -4.37 17.42
C ALA A 82 0.10 -5.02 16.87
N ARG A 83 -1.05 -4.39 17.13
CA ARG A 83 -2.36 -4.85 16.66
C ARG A 83 -2.92 -3.87 15.66
N TRP A 84 -3.09 -4.33 14.43
CA TRP A 84 -3.59 -3.52 13.32
C TRP A 84 -5.09 -3.72 13.13
N PHE A 85 -5.83 -2.61 13.03
CA PHE A 85 -7.28 -2.58 12.85
C PHE A 85 -8.01 -3.56 13.80
N PRO A 86 -7.81 -3.45 15.12
CA PRO A 86 -8.30 -4.45 16.07
C PRO A 86 -9.83 -4.60 16.06
N ASP A 87 -10.55 -3.55 15.66
CA ASP A 87 -12.02 -3.53 15.60
C ASP A 87 -12.55 -3.79 14.18
N ALA A 88 -11.69 -4.09 13.23
CA ALA A 88 -12.11 -4.28 11.85
C ALA A 88 -12.97 -5.53 11.68
N LYS A 89 -13.98 -5.39 10.82
CA LYS A 89 -14.84 -6.49 10.38
C LYS A 89 -14.78 -6.60 8.87
N LEU A 90 -14.12 -7.65 8.39
CA LEU A 90 -13.99 -7.93 6.97
C LEU A 90 -13.93 -9.44 6.72
N ASN A 91 -14.24 -9.81 5.49
CA ASN A 91 -14.10 -11.18 5.02
C ASN A 91 -13.00 -11.22 3.96
N PHE A 92 -11.96 -12.04 4.18
CA PHE A 92 -10.83 -12.15 3.26
C PHE A 92 -11.27 -12.70 1.89
N ALA A 93 -12.12 -13.73 1.87
CA ALA A 93 -12.63 -14.30 0.63
C ALA A 93 -13.47 -13.30 -0.17
N GLU A 94 -14.29 -12.47 0.49
CA GLU A 94 -15.06 -11.41 -0.16
C GLU A 94 -14.14 -10.39 -0.86
N ASN A 95 -13.07 -9.98 -0.20
CA ASN A 95 -12.07 -9.09 -0.78
C ASN A 95 -11.32 -9.72 -1.95
N LEU A 96 -10.93 -11.00 -1.82
CA LEU A 96 -10.20 -11.74 -2.85
C LEU A 96 -11.07 -11.97 -4.10
N LEU A 97 -12.34 -12.29 -3.91
CA LEU A 97 -13.29 -12.65 -4.97
C LEU A 97 -14.19 -11.49 -5.41
N ARG A 98 -13.81 -10.26 -5.14
CA ARG A 98 -14.62 -9.07 -5.46
C ARG A 98 -14.81 -8.82 -6.96
N HIS A 99 -13.88 -9.28 -7.79
CA HIS A 99 -14.00 -9.22 -9.24
C HIS A 99 -14.76 -10.46 -9.73
N ARG A 100 -15.99 -10.25 -10.20
CA ARG A 100 -16.89 -11.32 -10.66
C ARG A 100 -17.24 -11.12 -12.13
N ASP A 101 -16.22 -10.99 -12.96
CA ASP A 101 -16.31 -10.77 -14.39
C ASP A 101 -15.59 -11.89 -15.16
N GLU A 102 -15.51 -11.77 -16.49
CA GLU A 102 -14.88 -12.74 -17.38
C GLU A 102 -13.35 -12.66 -17.42
N GLN A 103 -12.71 -11.91 -16.52
CA GLN A 103 -11.26 -11.83 -16.46
C GLN A 103 -10.67 -13.17 -15.97
N ALA A 104 -9.59 -13.59 -16.61
CA ALA A 104 -8.88 -14.78 -16.18
C ALA A 104 -8.26 -14.55 -14.80
N ALA A 105 -8.72 -15.32 -13.81
CA ALA A 105 -8.20 -15.24 -12.43
C ALA A 105 -6.93 -16.06 -12.26
N LEU A 106 -6.84 -17.23 -12.91
CA LEU A 106 -5.72 -18.14 -12.83
C LEU A 106 -5.44 -18.73 -14.22
N LEU A 107 -4.18 -18.71 -14.64
CA LEU A 107 -3.69 -19.40 -15.83
C LEU A 107 -2.68 -20.45 -15.38
N PHE A 108 -2.97 -21.72 -15.69
CA PHE A 108 -2.07 -22.83 -15.43
C PHE A 108 -1.50 -23.38 -16.74
N ARG A 109 -0.22 -23.64 -16.77
CA ARG A 109 0.47 -24.32 -17.88
C ARG A 109 1.42 -25.36 -17.31
N SER A 110 1.27 -26.62 -17.73
CA SER A 110 2.22 -27.67 -17.39
C SER A 110 3.37 -27.74 -18.40
N GLU A 111 4.44 -28.42 -18.04
CA GLU A 111 5.59 -28.65 -18.91
C GLU A 111 5.40 -29.81 -19.90
N THR A 112 4.19 -30.40 -19.97
CA THR A 112 3.86 -31.49 -20.91
C THR A 112 3.26 -30.95 -22.19
#